data_79a66c7a02114c2cf670b91f5f6b1891
#
_entry.id   79a66c7a02114c2cf670b91f5f6b1891
#
_cell.length_a   1.000
_cell.length_b   1.000
_cell.length_c   1.000
_cell.angle_alpha   90.00
_cell.angle_beta   90.00
_cell.angle_gamma   90.00
#
_symmetry.space_group_name_H-M   'P 1'
#
loop_
_entity.id
_entity.type
_entity.pdbx_description
1 polymer ?
#
loop_
_entity_poly.entity_id
_entity_poly.type
_entity_poly.pdbx_seq_one_letter_code
_entity_poly.pdbx_strand_id
1 'polypeptide(L)'
;FENNRPDKLEIFITNGFNQGFTGLKYSEKLHNSKIAICPPGNESIETFRLYEAMRSGCVVVTPKLPVTEIYKNTSIVQVDDWNNNAATTIIDLLKDENKLTEIKKGIDKDWKEIFSPEAAAKRIIDKLNELFSNSK
;
A
#
# COMPACT_ATOMS: atom_id res chain seq x y z
N PHE A 1 19.61 4.43 9.35
CA PHE A 1 18.43 5.28 9.05
C PHE A 1 18.58 6.69 9.61
N GLU A 2 19.15 6.87 10.79
CA GLU A 2 19.23 8.18 11.45
C GLU A 2 20.20 9.17 10.78
N ASN A 3 21.27 8.68 10.16
CA ASN A 3 22.31 9.53 9.56
C ASN A 3 22.04 10.02 8.13
N ASN A 4 20.98 9.54 7.46
CA ASN A 4 20.62 9.90 6.10
C ASN A 4 19.10 10.19 5.95
N ARG A 5 18.51 10.81 6.95
CA ARG A 5 17.09 11.19 6.88
C ARG A 5 16.86 12.14 5.69
N PRO A 6 16.01 11.81 4.72
CA PRO A 6 15.49 12.85 3.84
C PRO A 6 14.72 13.84 4.71
N ASP A 7 14.89 15.14 4.47
CA ASP A 7 14.24 16.25 5.21
C ASP A 7 12.70 16.17 5.30
N LYS A 8 12.11 15.15 4.69
CA LYS A 8 10.66 14.94 4.54
C LYS A 8 10.16 13.62 5.11
N LEU A 9 10.94 12.92 5.94
CA LEU A 9 10.51 11.69 6.61
C LEU A 9 9.89 12.02 7.97
N GLU A 10 8.62 11.73 8.14
CA GLU A 10 7.93 11.82 9.43
C GLU A 10 7.77 10.43 10.03
N ILE A 11 8.37 10.19 11.19
CA ILE A 11 8.24 8.96 11.97
C ILE A 11 7.53 9.29 13.26
N PHE A 12 6.42 8.61 13.51
CA PHE A 12 5.66 8.73 14.75
C PHE A 12 5.72 7.43 15.52
N ILE A 13 6.41 7.45 16.67
CA ILE A 13 6.58 6.29 17.53
C ILE A 13 5.60 6.40 18.70
N THR A 14 4.85 5.34 18.96
CA THR A 14 3.94 5.23 20.09
C THR A 14 4.40 4.14 21.05
N ASN A 15 4.15 4.33 22.35
CA ASN A 15 4.56 3.38 23.38
C ASN A 15 3.52 2.26 23.61
N GLY A 16 2.46 2.19 22.81
CA GLY A 16 1.43 1.15 22.94
C GLY A 16 0.23 1.36 22.02
N PHE A 17 -0.70 0.41 22.06
CA PHE A 17 -1.98 0.49 21.39
C PHE A 17 -2.78 1.70 21.89
N ASN A 18 -3.55 2.34 21.01
CA ASN A 18 -4.39 3.51 21.30
C ASN A 18 -3.64 4.82 21.59
N GLN A 19 -2.34 4.88 21.41
CA GLN A 19 -1.52 6.10 21.53
C GLN A 19 -1.19 6.75 20.18
N GLY A 20 -1.74 6.22 19.08
CA GLY A 20 -1.55 6.71 17.73
C GLY A 20 -2.35 7.98 17.42
N PHE A 21 -2.33 8.39 16.19
CA PHE A 21 -3.19 9.46 15.69
C PHE A 21 -4.66 9.05 15.76
N THR A 22 -5.54 10.03 15.95
CA THR A 22 -6.97 9.83 15.67
C THR A 22 -7.16 9.48 14.19
N GLY A 23 -8.25 8.81 13.84
CA GLY A 23 -8.52 8.42 12.45
C GLY A 23 -8.47 9.59 11.46
N LEU A 24 -9.00 10.76 11.84
CA LEU A 24 -8.94 11.97 11.02
C LEU A 24 -7.50 12.43 10.78
N LYS A 25 -6.70 12.53 11.84
CA LYS A 25 -5.31 12.97 11.74
C LYS A 25 -4.45 11.98 10.98
N TYR A 26 -4.71 10.68 11.13
CA TYR A 26 -4.03 9.64 10.36
C TYR A 26 -4.35 9.75 8.86
N SER A 27 -5.62 9.92 8.52
CA SER A 27 -6.05 10.12 7.13
C SER A 27 -5.45 11.37 6.50
N GLU A 28 -5.39 12.47 7.26
CA GLU A 28 -4.73 13.71 6.83
C GLU A 28 -3.24 13.49 6.53
N LYS A 29 -2.54 12.77 7.42
CA LYS A 29 -1.12 12.43 7.22
C LYS A 29 -0.90 11.58 5.98
N LEU A 30 -1.72 10.56 5.76
CA LEU A 30 -1.64 9.76 4.54
C LEU A 30 -1.89 10.61 3.29
N HIS A 31 -2.93 11.45 3.31
CA HIS A 31 -3.27 12.29 2.16
C HIS A 31 -2.15 13.28 1.76
N ASN A 32 -1.37 13.72 2.75
CA ASN A 32 -0.24 14.61 2.55
C ASN A 32 1.10 13.86 2.32
N SER A 33 1.08 12.54 2.26
CA SER A 33 2.27 11.71 2.05
C SER A 33 2.42 11.29 0.59
N LYS A 34 3.62 11.37 0.04
CA LYS A 34 3.93 10.79 -1.28
C LYS A 34 4.07 9.29 -1.22
N ILE A 35 4.72 8.78 -0.17
CA ILE A 35 5.01 7.37 0.06
C ILE A 35 4.47 6.97 1.43
N ALA A 36 3.80 5.84 1.48
CA ALA A 36 3.42 5.17 2.71
C ALA A 36 4.23 3.87 2.88
N ILE A 37 4.89 3.76 4.02
CA ILE A 37 5.63 2.56 4.40
C ILE A 37 4.68 1.64 5.13
N CYS A 38 4.44 0.45 4.58
CA CYS A 38 3.53 -0.54 5.11
C CYS A 38 4.31 -1.78 5.58
N PRO A 39 4.90 -1.75 6.78
CA PRO A 39 5.61 -2.90 7.33
C PRO A 39 4.65 -4.05 7.60
N PRO A 40 5.18 -5.29 7.76
CA PRO A 40 4.36 -6.43 8.10
C PRO A 40 3.65 -6.21 9.44
N GLY A 41 2.47 -6.79 9.58
CA GLY A 41 1.80 -6.92 10.87
C GLY A 41 2.40 -8.07 11.70
N ASN A 42 1.85 -8.28 12.89
CA ASN A 42 2.32 -9.35 13.77
C ASN A 42 2.05 -10.75 13.20
N GLU A 43 0.94 -10.93 12.48
CA GLU A 43 0.49 -12.24 11.97
C GLU A 43 0.38 -12.30 10.45
N SER A 44 0.34 -11.15 9.79
CA SER A 44 0.18 -11.07 8.33
C SER A 44 1.00 -9.95 7.73
N ILE A 45 1.52 -10.19 6.53
CA ILE A 45 2.16 -9.16 5.72
C ILE A 45 1.11 -8.17 5.22
N GLU A 46 -0.09 -8.66 4.91
CA GLU A 46 -1.21 -7.83 4.52
C GLU A 46 -1.77 -7.11 5.76
N THR A 47 -1.73 -5.79 5.73
CA THR A 47 -2.27 -4.95 6.80
C THR A 47 -3.26 -3.94 6.25
N PHE A 48 -4.16 -3.45 7.08
CA PHE A 48 -5.09 -2.38 6.70
C PHE A 48 -4.37 -1.14 6.15
N ARG A 49 -3.15 -0.85 6.64
CA ARG A 49 -2.33 0.27 6.18
C ARG A 49 -2.08 0.25 4.67
N LEU A 50 -1.93 -0.94 4.09
CA LEU A 50 -1.75 -1.11 2.65
C LEU A 50 -2.92 -0.49 1.89
N TYR A 51 -4.14 -0.86 2.25
CA TYR A 51 -5.36 -0.41 1.57
C TYR A 51 -5.70 1.05 1.88
N GLU A 52 -5.48 1.49 3.12
CA GLU A 52 -5.65 2.89 3.52
C GLU A 52 -4.70 3.82 2.77
N ALA A 53 -3.45 3.40 2.59
CA ALA A 53 -2.45 4.14 1.84
C ALA A 53 -2.79 4.21 0.34
N MET A 54 -3.21 3.11 -0.28
CA MET A 54 -3.67 3.08 -1.67
C MET A 54 -4.88 4.01 -1.88
N ARG A 55 -5.87 3.92 -0.99
CA ARG A 55 -7.05 4.79 -1.02
C ARG A 55 -6.70 6.26 -0.92
N SER A 56 -5.65 6.59 -0.16
CA SER A 56 -5.18 7.97 0.02
C SER A 56 -4.27 8.45 -1.12
N GLY A 57 -4.01 7.61 -2.13
CA GLY A 57 -3.17 7.94 -3.29
C GLY A 57 -1.66 7.98 -2.98
N CYS A 58 -1.21 7.28 -1.92
CA CYS A 58 0.21 7.14 -1.64
C CYS A 58 0.84 6.06 -2.53
N VAL A 59 2.11 6.24 -2.88
CA VAL A 59 2.94 5.12 -3.33
C VAL A 59 3.18 4.20 -2.14
N VAL A 60 2.78 2.95 -2.28
CA VAL A 60 2.88 1.95 -1.20
C VAL A 60 4.18 1.17 -1.34
N VAL A 61 4.96 1.13 -0.26
CA VAL A 61 6.17 0.30 -0.14
C VAL A 61 5.95 -0.72 0.98
N THR A 62 6.03 -2.01 0.64
CA THR A 62 5.70 -3.12 1.53
C THR A 62 6.67 -4.29 1.34
N PRO A 63 6.83 -5.19 2.31
CA PRO A 63 7.47 -6.48 2.08
C PRO A 63 6.75 -7.24 0.98
N LYS A 64 7.36 -8.32 0.48
CA LYS A 64 6.77 -9.17 -0.53
C LYS A 64 5.41 -9.71 -0.08
N LEU A 65 4.38 -9.40 -0.87
CA LEU A 65 3.02 -9.86 -0.62
C LEU A 65 2.83 -11.32 -1.03
N PRO A 66 1.79 -12.01 -0.54
CA PRO A 66 1.47 -13.36 -0.97
C PRO A 66 1.31 -13.47 -2.49
N VAL A 67 1.76 -14.59 -3.06
CA VAL A 67 1.64 -14.86 -4.49
C VAL A 67 0.18 -15.22 -4.82
N THR A 68 -0.64 -14.20 -5.04
CA THR A 68 -2.06 -14.35 -5.40
C THR A 68 -2.36 -13.52 -6.64
N GLU A 69 -3.40 -13.89 -7.37
CA GLU A 69 -3.82 -13.18 -8.58
C GLU A 69 -4.14 -11.70 -8.33
N ILE A 70 -4.61 -11.37 -7.12
CA ILE A 70 -5.02 -10.00 -6.79
C ILE A 70 -3.83 -9.02 -6.75
N TYR A 71 -2.62 -9.50 -6.41
CA TYR A 71 -1.41 -8.67 -6.34
C TYR A 71 -0.55 -8.76 -7.61
N LYS A 72 -0.92 -9.65 -8.53
CA LYS A 72 -0.20 -9.83 -9.76
C LYS A 72 -0.35 -8.59 -10.65
N ASN A 73 0.77 -8.09 -11.13
CA ASN A 73 0.82 -6.91 -12.00
C ASN A 73 0.31 -5.61 -11.36
N THR A 74 0.32 -5.50 -10.05
CA THR A 74 0.01 -4.24 -9.36
C THR A 74 1.23 -3.32 -9.30
N SER A 75 0.95 -2.04 -9.11
CA SER A 75 1.98 -0.99 -8.98
C SER A 75 2.51 -0.87 -7.55
N ILE A 76 2.11 -1.77 -6.64
CA ILE A 76 2.61 -1.82 -5.27
C ILE A 76 4.11 -2.14 -5.29
N VAL A 77 4.90 -1.30 -4.65
CA VAL A 77 6.35 -1.52 -4.55
C VAL A 77 6.63 -2.56 -3.47
N GLN A 78 6.97 -3.75 -3.90
CA GLN A 78 7.29 -4.87 -3.02
C GLN A 78 8.81 -5.03 -2.88
N VAL A 79 9.29 -5.18 -1.66
CA VAL A 79 10.72 -5.31 -1.33
C VAL A 79 11.00 -6.73 -0.85
N ASP A 80 11.85 -7.46 -1.56
CA ASP A 80 12.18 -8.86 -1.27
C ASP A 80 12.92 -9.03 0.06
N ASP A 81 13.96 -8.25 0.29
CA ASP A 81 14.70 -8.20 1.55
C ASP A 81 14.35 -6.90 2.29
N TRP A 82 13.24 -6.94 3.01
CA TRP A 82 12.70 -5.79 3.71
C TRP A 82 13.70 -5.13 4.66
N ASN A 83 14.40 -5.91 5.45
CA ASN A 83 15.28 -5.39 6.49
C ASN A 83 16.49 -4.64 5.92
N ASN A 84 17.01 -5.10 4.79
CA ASN A 84 18.21 -4.54 4.17
C ASN A 84 17.88 -3.51 3.07
N ASN A 85 16.81 -3.70 2.32
CA ASN A 85 16.56 -2.95 1.09
C ASN A 85 15.43 -1.93 1.17
N ALA A 86 14.56 -1.96 2.19
CA ALA A 86 13.42 -1.04 2.26
C ALA A 86 13.84 0.44 2.27
N ALA A 87 14.84 0.77 3.10
CA ALA A 87 15.33 2.13 3.20
C ALA A 87 15.91 2.66 1.87
N THR A 88 16.74 1.86 1.22
CA THR A 88 17.35 2.21 -0.07
C THR A 88 16.27 2.39 -1.14
N THR A 89 15.31 1.47 -1.22
CA THR A 89 14.18 1.56 -2.15
C THR A 89 13.41 2.86 -1.98
N ILE A 90 13.10 3.26 -0.75
CA ILE A 90 12.38 4.50 -0.46
C ILE A 90 13.19 5.72 -0.85
N ILE A 91 14.48 5.74 -0.50
CA ILE A 91 15.38 6.86 -0.83
C ILE A 91 15.49 7.02 -2.36
N ASP A 92 15.62 5.94 -3.10
CA ASP A 92 15.73 5.98 -4.56
C ASP A 92 14.42 6.44 -5.21
N LEU A 93 13.27 6.02 -4.69
CA LEU A 93 11.97 6.53 -5.14
C LEU A 93 11.84 8.04 -4.90
N LEU A 94 12.31 8.54 -3.75
CA LEU A 94 12.24 9.97 -3.44
C LEU A 94 13.14 10.84 -4.33
N LYS A 95 14.20 10.26 -4.91
CA LYS A 95 15.11 10.95 -5.84
C LYS A 95 14.55 11.00 -7.28
N ASP A 96 13.64 10.10 -7.64
CA ASP A 96 13.09 9.98 -9.00
C ASP A 96 11.60 10.37 -8.99
N GLU A 97 11.34 11.66 -9.16
CA GLU A 97 9.98 12.23 -9.17
C GLU A 97 9.13 11.68 -10.35
N ASN A 98 9.75 11.36 -11.48
CA ASN A 98 9.03 10.81 -12.63
C ASN A 98 8.55 9.39 -12.33
N LYS A 99 9.45 8.55 -11.84
CA LYS A 99 9.13 7.18 -11.42
C LYS A 99 8.07 7.16 -10.30
N LEU A 100 8.21 8.03 -9.32
CA LEU A 100 7.23 8.15 -8.24
C LEU A 100 5.83 8.51 -8.77
N THR A 101 5.77 9.45 -9.72
CA THR A 101 4.52 9.87 -10.37
C THR A 101 3.89 8.74 -11.18
N GLU A 102 4.70 7.98 -11.92
CA GLU A 102 4.24 6.82 -12.70
C GLU A 102 3.63 5.74 -11.77
N ILE A 103 4.36 5.37 -10.73
CA ILE A 103 3.87 4.39 -9.74
C ILE A 103 2.58 4.88 -9.08
N LYS A 104 2.50 6.16 -8.70
CA LYS A 104 1.30 6.73 -8.12
C LYS A 104 0.08 6.58 -9.04
N LYS A 105 0.23 6.88 -10.33
CA LYS A 105 -0.85 6.66 -11.32
C LYS A 105 -1.27 5.21 -11.40
N GLY A 106 -0.32 4.29 -11.32
CA GLY A 106 -0.59 2.86 -11.26
C GLY A 106 -1.36 2.47 -9.99
N ILE A 107 -0.96 2.96 -8.82
CA ILE A 107 -1.67 2.74 -7.55
C ILE A 107 -3.11 3.26 -7.61
N ASP A 108 -3.32 4.45 -8.16
CA ASP A 108 -4.67 5.02 -8.32
C ASP A 108 -5.56 4.15 -9.22
N LYS A 109 -4.98 3.58 -10.28
CA LYS A 109 -5.65 2.62 -11.16
C LYS A 109 -5.96 1.31 -10.43
N ASP A 110 -4.95 0.72 -9.77
CA ASP A 110 -5.08 -0.54 -9.03
C ASP A 110 -6.15 -0.42 -7.93
N TRP A 111 -6.19 0.72 -7.23
CA TRP A 111 -7.24 0.98 -6.26
C TRP A 111 -8.63 0.92 -6.90
N LYS A 112 -8.85 1.64 -7.99
CA LYS A 112 -10.15 1.74 -8.66
C LYS A 112 -10.60 0.42 -9.27
N GLU A 113 -9.68 -0.33 -9.87
CA GLU A 113 -10.00 -1.51 -10.66
C GLU A 113 -9.93 -2.83 -9.86
N ILE A 114 -9.18 -2.84 -8.75
CA ILE A 114 -8.88 -4.07 -8.01
C ILE A 114 -9.32 -3.99 -6.55
N PHE A 115 -8.93 -2.94 -5.82
CA PHE A 115 -8.99 -2.94 -4.35
C PHE A 115 -10.14 -2.13 -3.76
N SER A 116 -10.79 -1.26 -4.52
CA SER A 116 -11.94 -0.50 -4.02
C SER A 116 -13.09 -1.43 -3.63
N PRO A 117 -13.96 -1.02 -2.70
CA PRO A 117 -15.14 -1.80 -2.34
C PRO A 117 -16.01 -2.16 -3.56
N GLU A 118 -16.14 -1.23 -4.51
CA GLU A 118 -16.89 -1.41 -5.74
C GLU A 118 -16.26 -2.48 -6.64
N ALA A 119 -14.94 -2.44 -6.82
CA ALA A 119 -14.21 -3.43 -7.60
C ALA A 119 -14.28 -4.82 -6.93
N ALA A 120 -14.16 -4.88 -5.62
CA ALA A 120 -14.29 -6.12 -4.86
C ALA A 120 -15.71 -6.72 -5.00
N ALA A 121 -16.75 -5.90 -4.83
CA ALA A 121 -18.13 -6.34 -4.99
C ALA A 121 -18.40 -6.86 -6.41
N LYS A 122 -17.91 -6.16 -7.43
CA LYS A 122 -18.03 -6.59 -8.82
C LYS A 122 -17.40 -7.97 -9.04
N ARG A 123 -16.17 -8.20 -8.57
CA ARG A 123 -15.51 -9.51 -8.71
C ARG A 123 -16.30 -10.64 -8.05
N ILE A 124 -16.90 -10.40 -6.88
CA ILE A 124 -17.72 -11.40 -6.20
C ILE A 124 -18.95 -11.73 -7.04
N ILE A 125 -19.66 -10.72 -7.54
CA ILE A 125 -20.84 -10.88 -8.38
C ILE A 125 -20.51 -11.64 -9.67
N ASP A 126 -19.44 -11.25 -10.36
CA ASP A 126 -19.00 -11.90 -11.60
C ASP A 126 -18.68 -13.38 -11.34
N LYS A 127 -17.99 -13.68 -10.24
CA LYS A 127 -17.65 -15.06 -9.87
C LYS A 127 -18.90 -15.90 -9.52
N LEU A 128 -19.86 -15.34 -8.82
CA LEU A 128 -21.13 -16.01 -8.55
C LEU A 128 -21.89 -16.30 -9.84
N ASN A 129 -21.97 -15.34 -10.76
CA ASN A 129 -22.62 -15.53 -12.04
C ASN A 129 -21.99 -16.65 -12.88
N GLU A 130 -20.64 -16.73 -12.91
CA GLU A 130 -19.92 -17.84 -13.55
C GLU A 130 -20.33 -19.20 -12.96
N LEU A 131 -20.34 -19.32 -11.63
CA LEU A 131 -20.69 -20.56 -10.95
C LEU A 131 -22.13 -21.01 -11.24
N PHE A 132 -23.08 -20.08 -11.23
CA PHE A 132 -24.49 -20.40 -11.51
C PHE A 132 -24.77 -20.66 -13.00
N SER A 133 -24.01 -20.07 -13.90
CA SER A 133 -24.14 -20.32 -15.35
C SER A 133 -23.60 -21.70 -15.76
N ASN A 134 -22.58 -22.19 -15.07
CA ASN A 134 -21.97 -23.50 -15.31
C ASN A 134 -22.70 -24.66 -14.61
N SER A 135 -23.77 -24.37 -13.86
CA SER A 135 -24.57 -25.38 -13.13
C SER A 135 -25.83 -25.81 -13.90
N LYS A 136 -25.93 -25.47 -15.16
CA LYS A 136 -26.97 -25.94 -16.12
C LYS A 136 -26.34 -26.89 -17.13
#